data_9641af8ed1b8abb212a23614768067df
#
_entry.id   9641af8ed1b8abb212a23614768067df
#
_cell.length_a   1.000
_cell.length_b   1.000
_cell.length_c   1.000
_cell.angle_alpha   90.00
_cell.angle_beta   90.00
_cell.angle_gamma   90.00
#
_symmetry.space_group_name_H-M   'P 1'
#
loop_
_entity.id
_entity.type
_entity.pdbx_description
1 polymer ?
#
loop_
_entity_poly.entity_id
_entity_poly.type
_entity_poly.pdbx_seq_one_letter_code
_entity_poly.pdbx_strand_id
1 'polypeptide(L)'
;MKKKILILSNMYPSKKYPHYGVFVQNAAKILVDGGYKVSICSIPKCDSRFVRLMAYGRAYIKCIVLGIFGRYDCLYAHFVSHTAIPVRILKKIRPKMSIVENAHGNDVVIQTKEDNGRNIERSSKVLPLADRVIVPSAYFKKMVVSTFNYPKDKIFVSPSGGVNREILYPVDMQEARMQCGLESDAFYIGLIGRITAGKGWETAIRAVKLVQEKKCMPNLKLLIVGGGDQEELLKKELKRLSLKGITEKRSFCAQKDLKYYYSSVNLFLFASENESLGLVGLEAMACGTFCICSNNSGIATYAIHKKNCLMFEKGNEEQLAETINEAIAMPNEEKKQIIQNGLETAARYDRKVISKDLLCFFNTLLN
;
A
#
# COMPACT_ATOMS: atom_id res chain seq x y z
N MET A 1 30.40 12.74 13.29
CA MET A 1 30.40 11.39 12.63
C MET A 1 29.03 11.12 12.02
N LYS A 2 28.96 10.44 10.86
CA LYS A 2 27.66 10.06 10.29
C LYS A 2 26.93 9.10 11.23
N LYS A 3 25.67 9.38 11.56
CA LYS A 3 24.82 8.51 12.37
C LYS A 3 24.54 7.19 11.66
N LYS A 4 24.41 6.11 12.42
CA LYS A 4 24.26 4.75 11.92
C LYS A 4 22.86 4.19 12.26
N ILE A 5 22.15 3.69 11.28
CA ILE A 5 20.83 3.08 11.44
C ILE A 5 20.90 1.61 11.07
N LEU A 6 20.45 0.74 11.97
CA LEU A 6 20.27 -0.69 11.72
C LEU A 6 18.82 -0.95 11.37
N ILE A 7 18.55 -1.48 10.18
CA ILE A 7 17.19 -1.85 9.76
C ILE A 7 16.97 -3.33 10.00
N LEU A 8 15.86 -3.68 10.64
CA LEU A 8 15.36 -5.05 10.78
C LEU A 8 14.01 -5.17 10.09
N SER A 9 13.86 -6.15 9.20
CA SER A 9 12.57 -6.40 8.53
C SER A 9 12.35 -7.87 8.19
N ASN A 10 11.10 -8.33 8.32
CA ASN A 10 10.67 -9.64 7.85
C ASN A 10 10.31 -9.65 6.35
N MET A 11 10.46 -8.52 5.66
CA MET A 11 10.24 -8.38 4.22
C MET A 11 11.36 -7.55 3.59
N TYR A 12 11.95 -8.07 2.52
CA TYR A 12 12.93 -7.33 1.71
C TYR A 12 13.02 -7.93 0.30
N PRO A 13 13.25 -7.13 -0.75
CA PRO A 13 13.38 -7.64 -2.11
C PRO A 13 14.52 -8.64 -2.26
N SER A 14 14.32 -9.64 -3.10
CA SER A 14 15.33 -10.60 -3.49
C SER A 14 15.28 -10.83 -5.01
N LYS A 15 16.31 -11.46 -5.59
CA LYS A 15 16.30 -11.80 -7.02
C LYS A 15 15.07 -12.61 -7.43
N LYS A 16 14.64 -13.56 -6.59
CA LYS A 16 13.45 -14.39 -6.84
C LYS A 16 12.13 -13.65 -6.61
N TYR A 17 12.10 -12.70 -5.69
CA TYR A 17 10.91 -11.94 -5.28
C TYR A 17 11.19 -10.43 -5.26
N PRO A 18 11.35 -9.79 -6.43
CA PRO A 18 11.81 -8.39 -6.51
C PRO A 18 10.81 -7.38 -5.94
N HIS A 19 9.52 -7.73 -5.87
CA HIS A 19 8.48 -6.84 -5.34
C HIS A 19 8.19 -7.03 -3.84
N TYR A 20 8.86 -7.99 -3.17
CA TYR A 20 8.58 -8.31 -1.78
C TYR A 20 9.31 -7.37 -0.83
N GLY A 21 8.59 -6.44 -0.19
CA GLY A 21 9.16 -5.50 0.78
C GLY A 21 9.89 -4.29 0.16
N VAL A 22 9.52 -3.88 -1.05
CA VAL A 22 10.09 -2.70 -1.76
C VAL A 22 10.00 -1.43 -0.91
N PHE A 23 8.95 -1.26 -0.11
CA PHE A 23 8.80 -0.10 0.78
C PHE A 23 9.92 -0.02 1.84
N VAL A 24 10.44 -1.16 2.33
CA VAL A 24 11.60 -1.19 3.24
C VAL A 24 12.87 -0.77 2.51
N GLN A 25 13.07 -1.26 1.29
CA GLN A 25 14.19 -0.86 0.44
C GLN A 25 14.14 0.64 0.13
N ASN A 26 12.96 1.18 -0.17
CA ASN A 26 12.77 2.61 -0.40
C ASN A 26 13.10 3.43 0.86
N ALA A 27 12.63 3.01 2.03
CA ALA A 27 12.96 3.68 3.29
C ALA A 27 14.48 3.65 3.57
N ALA A 28 15.12 2.51 3.34
CA ALA A 28 16.58 2.39 3.47
C ALA A 28 17.32 3.33 2.51
N LYS A 29 16.86 3.42 1.26
CA LYS A 29 17.45 4.32 0.25
C LYS A 29 17.30 5.79 0.67
N ILE A 30 16.12 6.21 1.12
CA ILE A 30 15.89 7.58 1.63
C ILE A 30 16.91 7.92 2.73
N LEU A 31 17.13 7.01 3.68
CA LEU A 31 18.09 7.24 4.77
C LEU A 31 19.54 7.31 4.28
N VAL A 32 19.93 6.45 3.33
CA VAL A 32 21.27 6.49 2.72
C VAL A 32 21.49 7.79 1.96
N ASP A 33 20.52 8.19 1.14
CA ASP A 33 20.57 9.44 0.37
C ASP A 33 20.60 10.67 1.32
N GLY A 34 19.95 10.56 2.49
CA GLY A 34 20.00 11.55 3.58
C GLY A 34 21.31 11.55 4.39
N GLY A 35 22.30 10.72 4.01
CA GLY A 35 23.64 10.72 4.60
C GLY A 35 23.85 9.77 5.77
N TYR A 36 22.87 8.97 6.16
CA TYR A 36 23.00 7.95 7.19
C TYR A 36 23.82 6.74 6.71
N LYS A 37 24.54 6.08 7.62
CA LYS A 37 25.10 4.74 7.37
C LYS A 37 24.04 3.69 7.73
N VAL A 38 23.54 2.98 6.74
CA VAL A 38 22.46 2.00 6.92
C VAL A 38 22.99 0.59 6.75
N SER A 39 22.64 -0.31 7.68
CA SER A 39 22.82 -1.75 7.55
C SER A 39 21.49 -2.47 7.67
N ILE A 40 21.31 -3.54 6.89
CA ILE A 40 20.02 -4.23 6.78
C ILE A 40 20.16 -5.67 7.27
N CYS A 41 19.27 -6.04 8.18
CA CYS A 41 18.99 -7.39 8.63
C CYS A 41 17.59 -7.76 8.16
N SER A 42 17.50 -8.54 7.10
CA SER A 42 16.20 -8.86 6.49
C SER A 42 15.97 -10.36 6.39
N ILE A 43 14.68 -10.72 6.39
CA ILE A 43 14.20 -12.08 6.16
C ILE A 43 13.56 -12.10 4.77
N PRO A 44 14.15 -12.81 3.79
CA PRO A 44 13.59 -12.91 2.46
C PRO A 44 12.30 -13.75 2.47
N LYS A 45 11.50 -13.66 1.42
CA LYS A 45 10.38 -14.57 1.21
C LYS A 45 10.91 -15.99 1.03
N CYS A 46 10.42 -16.93 1.86
CA CYS A 46 10.81 -18.34 1.85
C CYS A 46 9.59 -19.23 1.56
N ASP A 47 9.78 -20.23 0.72
CA ASP A 47 8.71 -21.15 0.33
C ASP A 47 8.50 -22.25 1.41
N SER A 48 9.54 -22.63 2.15
CA SER A 48 9.50 -23.66 3.20
C SER A 48 9.46 -23.04 4.60
N ARG A 49 8.68 -23.66 5.51
CA ARG A 49 8.62 -23.25 6.94
C ARG A 49 9.99 -23.39 7.63
N PHE A 50 10.73 -24.45 7.33
CA PHE A 50 12.07 -24.67 7.91
C PHE A 50 13.08 -23.61 7.45
N VAL A 51 13.15 -23.38 6.12
CA VAL A 51 14.04 -22.33 5.55
C VAL A 51 13.69 -20.95 6.13
N ARG A 52 12.39 -20.66 6.31
CA ARG A 52 11.93 -19.42 6.92
C ARG A 52 12.39 -19.29 8.37
N LEU A 53 12.30 -20.35 9.18
CA LEU A 53 12.77 -20.35 10.57
C LEU A 53 14.27 -20.06 10.65
N MET A 54 15.07 -20.73 9.81
CA MET A 54 16.50 -20.50 9.72
C MET A 54 16.84 -19.04 9.30
N ALA A 55 16.08 -18.49 8.36
CA ALA A 55 16.24 -17.11 7.92
C ALA A 55 15.95 -16.11 9.06
N TYR A 56 14.91 -16.35 9.87
CA TYR A 56 14.63 -15.56 11.08
C TYR A 56 15.79 -15.65 12.07
N GLY A 57 16.27 -16.86 12.40
CA GLY A 57 17.40 -17.06 13.30
C GLY A 57 18.64 -16.28 12.87
N ARG A 58 19.03 -16.43 11.59
CA ARG A 58 20.19 -15.70 11.01
C ARG A 58 20.01 -14.19 11.06
N ALA A 59 18.83 -13.67 10.69
CA ALA A 59 18.56 -12.23 10.70
C ALA A 59 18.58 -11.68 12.13
N TYR A 60 18.03 -12.39 13.10
CA TYR A 60 18.00 -11.98 14.49
C TYR A 60 19.39 -11.98 15.12
N ILE A 61 20.17 -13.06 14.92
CA ILE A 61 21.57 -13.13 15.41
C ILE A 61 22.39 -11.98 14.80
N LYS A 62 22.29 -11.79 13.47
CA LYS A 62 22.98 -10.69 12.79
C LYS A 62 22.58 -9.32 13.37
N CYS A 63 21.27 -9.11 13.58
CA CYS A 63 20.74 -7.85 14.12
C CYS A 63 21.27 -7.59 15.54
N ILE A 64 21.24 -8.60 16.40
CA ILE A 64 21.71 -8.50 17.79
C ILE A 64 23.23 -8.22 17.83
N VAL A 65 24.03 -9.01 17.11
CA VAL A 65 25.48 -8.84 17.05
C VAL A 65 25.86 -7.45 16.53
N LEU A 66 25.27 -7.03 15.41
CA LEU A 66 25.51 -5.68 14.87
C LEU A 66 25.02 -4.59 15.83
N GLY A 67 23.86 -4.76 16.45
CA GLY A 67 23.33 -3.80 17.41
C GLY A 67 24.20 -3.64 18.65
N ILE A 68 24.83 -4.72 19.15
CA ILE A 68 25.72 -4.67 20.30
C ILE A 68 27.09 -4.06 19.94
N PHE A 69 27.74 -4.56 18.89
CA PHE A 69 29.14 -4.23 18.57
C PHE A 69 29.28 -3.18 17.47
N GLY A 70 28.28 -2.94 16.63
CA GLY A 70 28.37 -2.07 15.45
C GLY A 70 28.24 -0.57 15.73
N ARG A 71 28.00 -0.16 16.99
CA ARG A 71 27.82 1.24 17.42
C ARG A 71 26.75 1.96 16.62
N TYR A 72 25.57 1.31 16.45
CA TYR A 72 24.41 1.94 15.83
C TYR A 72 23.73 2.89 16.81
N ASP A 73 23.24 4.01 16.28
CA ASP A 73 22.47 5.03 17.02
C ASP A 73 21.00 4.65 17.12
N CYS A 74 20.49 3.94 16.10
CA CYS A 74 19.08 3.57 16.01
C CYS A 74 18.88 2.16 15.44
N LEU A 75 17.92 1.43 16.00
CA LEU A 75 17.27 0.28 15.38
C LEU A 75 15.95 0.76 14.76
N TYR A 76 15.82 0.66 13.43
CA TYR A 76 14.60 0.92 12.69
C TYR A 76 14.00 -0.40 12.24
N ALA A 77 12.95 -0.83 12.94
CA ALA A 77 12.37 -2.16 12.79
C ALA A 77 11.02 -2.08 12.08
N HIS A 78 10.77 -2.98 11.13
CA HIS A 78 9.54 -3.04 10.34
C HIS A 78 8.73 -4.28 10.72
N PHE A 79 7.40 -4.14 10.86
CA PHE A 79 6.46 -5.14 11.33
C PHE A 79 6.67 -5.51 12.81
N VAL A 80 6.11 -4.72 13.69
CA VAL A 80 6.26 -4.76 15.15
C VAL A 80 6.18 -6.18 15.73
N SER A 81 5.20 -6.99 15.30
CA SER A 81 5.01 -8.37 15.79
C SER A 81 6.15 -9.34 15.46
N HIS A 82 7.02 -8.98 14.49
CA HIS A 82 8.13 -9.80 14.01
C HIS A 82 9.50 -9.34 14.51
N THR A 83 9.57 -8.31 15.35
CA THR A 83 10.83 -7.69 15.80
C THR A 83 11.10 -7.91 17.29
N ALA A 84 10.17 -8.52 18.00
CA ALA A 84 10.12 -8.64 19.45
C ALA A 84 11.43 -9.12 20.09
N ILE A 85 12.05 -10.19 19.57
CA ILE A 85 13.24 -10.79 20.19
C ILE A 85 14.46 -9.84 20.12
N PRO A 86 14.88 -9.36 18.93
CA PRO A 86 16.01 -8.43 18.84
C PRO A 86 15.76 -7.12 19.58
N VAL A 87 14.55 -6.56 19.50
CA VAL A 87 14.20 -5.31 20.18
C VAL A 87 14.36 -5.44 21.70
N ARG A 88 13.79 -6.49 22.31
CA ARG A 88 13.91 -6.72 23.76
C ARG A 88 15.34 -6.90 24.23
N ILE A 89 16.14 -7.66 23.48
CA ILE A 89 17.57 -7.89 23.81
C ILE A 89 18.35 -6.58 23.68
N LEU A 90 18.19 -5.87 22.57
CA LEU A 90 18.94 -4.64 22.30
C LEU A 90 18.52 -3.51 23.25
N LYS A 91 17.23 -3.38 23.59
CA LYS A 91 16.80 -2.37 24.58
C LYS A 91 17.40 -2.61 25.96
N LYS A 92 17.59 -3.89 26.35
CA LYS A 92 18.23 -4.26 27.62
C LYS A 92 19.73 -3.98 27.62
N ILE A 93 20.43 -4.34 26.54
CA ILE A 93 21.93 -4.26 26.48
C ILE A 93 22.39 -2.86 26.05
N ARG A 94 21.64 -2.18 25.20
CA ARG A 94 21.95 -0.86 24.64
C ARG A 94 20.80 0.12 24.90
N PRO A 95 20.49 0.46 26.16
CA PRO A 95 19.32 1.28 26.53
C PRO A 95 19.32 2.68 25.88
N LYS A 96 20.50 3.20 25.51
CA LYS A 96 20.65 4.50 24.82
C LYS A 96 20.45 4.43 23.30
N MET A 97 20.36 3.23 22.72
CA MET A 97 20.08 3.09 21.30
C MET A 97 18.59 3.38 21.04
N SER A 98 18.28 4.32 20.18
CA SER A 98 16.90 4.62 19.82
C SER A 98 16.24 3.45 19.10
N ILE A 99 15.01 3.11 19.48
CA ILE A 99 14.21 2.07 18.82
C ILE A 99 13.02 2.72 18.15
N VAL A 100 12.92 2.57 16.84
CA VAL A 100 11.82 3.02 16.00
C VAL A 100 11.13 1.81 15.40
N GLU A 101 9.86 1.59 15.73
CA GLU A 101 9.03 0.55 15.14
C GLU A 101 8.17 1.12 14.03
N ASN A 102 8.11 0.45 12.89
CA ASN A 102 7.24 0.81 11.77
C ASN A 102 6.12 -0.23 11.62
N ALA A 103 4.91 0.18 11.93
CA ALA A 103 3.72 -0.64 11.80
C ALA A 103 3.16 -0.58 10.38
N HIS A 104 2.72 -1.73 9.84
CA HIS A 104 2.32 -1.82 8.43
C HIS A 104 0.90 -2.35 8.19
N GLY A 105 0.33 -3.12 9.12
CA GLY A 105 -0.98 -3.73 8.90
C GLY A 105 -1.43 -4.62 10.05
N ASN A 106 -1.43 -5.92 9.84
CA ASN A 106 -1.88 -6.94 10.79
C ASN A 106 -1.01 -7.07 12.05
N ASP A 107 0.05 -6.32 12.14
CA ASP A 107 0.86 -6.17 13.34
C ASP A 107 0.22 -5.24 14.39
N VAL A 108 -0.74 -4.41 13.99
CA VAL A 108 -1.45 -3.48 14.90
C VAL A 108 -2.97 -3.50 14.77
N VAL A 109 -3.52 -4.10 13.69
CA VAL A 109 -4.96 -4.20 13.43
C VAL A 109 -5.30 -5.60 12.92
N ILE A 110 -6.41 -6.17 13.38
CA ILE A 110 -6.97 -7.39 12.77
C ILE A 110 -7.53 -7.03 11.41
N GLN A 111 -6.94 -7.58 10.34
CA GLN A 111 -7.32 -7.27 8.96
C GLN A 111 -8.19 -8.34 8.31
N THR A 112 -8.10 -9.58 8.76
CA THR A 112 -8.88 -10.71 8.23
C THR A 112 -9.51 -11.53 9.36
N LYS A 113 -10.56 -12.31 9.05
CA LYS A 113 -11.19 -13.23 10.00
C LYS A 113 -10.25 -14.34 10.49
N GLU A 114 -9.22 -14.67 9.70
CA GLU A 114 -8.21 -15.69 10.02
C GLU A 114 -7.10 -15.13 10.95
N ASP A 115 -6.99 -13.81 11.06
CA ASP A 115 -6.06 -13.17 11.98
C ASP A 115 -6.58 -13.31 13.42
N ASN A 116 -5.97 -14.23 14.17
CA ASN A 116 -6.38 -14.59 15.52
C ASN A 116 -5.81 -13.68 16.61
N GLY A 117 -5.39 -12.47 16.27
CA GLY A 117 -4.87 -11.47 17.21
C GLY A 117 -3.46 -11.77 17.78
N ARG A 118 -2.81 -12.88 17.42
CA ARG A 118 -1.46 -13.21 17.90
C ARG A 118 -0.42 -12.14 17.57
N ASN A 119 -0.57 -11.49 16.43
CA ASN A 119 0.33 -10.41 16.03
C ASN A 119 0.13 -9.19 16.94
N ILE A 120 -1.10 -8.85 17.28
CA ILE A 120 -1.43 -7.76 18.20
C ILE A 120 -0.87 -8.05 19.60
N GLU A 121 -1.03 -9.28 20.10
CA GLU A 121 -0.44 -9.69 21.39
C GLU A 121 1.09 -9.59 21.40
N ARG A 122 1.76 -9.95 20.32
CA ARG A 122 3.21 -9.77 20.19
C ARG A 122 3.58 -8.30 20.17
N SER A 123 2.86 -7.49 19.39
CA SER A 123 3.09 -6.05 19.29
C SER A 123 2.88 -5.34 20.62
N SER A 124 1.91 -5.74 21.44
CA SER A 124 1.69 -5.17 22.77
C SER A 124 2.88 -5.34 23.72
N LYS A 125 3.72 -6.38 23.48
CA LYS A 125 4.94 -6.64 24.25
C LYS A 125 6.16 -5.88 23.73
N VAL A 126 6.10 -5.31 22.53
CA VAL A 126 7.21 -4.63 21.85
C VAL A 126 7.05 -3.12 21.86
N LEU A 127 5.84 -2.63 21.54
CA LEU A 127 5.56 -1.20 21.44
C LEU A 127 5.99 -0.39 22.67
N PRO A 128 5.80 -0.86 23.92
CA PRO A 128 6.29 -0.12 25.11
C PRO A 128 7.80 0.09 25.15
N LEU A 129 8.57 -0.70 24.39
CA LEU A 129 10.04 -0.60 24.31
C LEU A 129 10.50 0.36 23.21
N ALA A 130 9.61 0.74 22.29
CA ALA A 130 9.92 1.67 21.21
C ALA A 130 9.97 3.11 21.73
N ASP A 131 10.97 3.87 21.30
CA ASP A 131 11.05 5.30 21.59
C ASP A 131 10.14 6.11 20.68
N ARG A 132 9.90 5.62 19.46
CA ARG A 132 8.96 6.17 18.45
C ARG A 132 8.31 5.06 17.63
N VAL A 133 7.12 5.34 17.14
CA VAL A 133 6.39 4.46 16.20
C VAL A 133 6.08 5.22 14.93
N ILE A 134 6.36 4.61 13.78
CA ILE A 134 5.95 5.10 12.47
C ILE A 134 4.72 4.30 12.01
N VAL A 135 3.73 4.98 11.47
CA VAL A 135 2.48 4.38 10.96
C VAL A 135 2.15 4.94 9.57
N PRO A 136 1.45 4.17 8.71
CA PRO A 136 1.19 4.59 7.33
C PRO A 136 0.12 5.67 7.19
N SER A 137 -0.76 5.86 8.18
CA SER A 137 -1.89 6.80 8.08
C SER A 137 -2.34 7.32 9.45
N ALA A 138 -3.12 8.41 9.43
CA ALA A 138 -3.76 8.95 10.63
C ALA A 138 -4.73 7.94 11.28
N TYR A 139 -5.37 7.09 10.48
CA TYR A 139 -6.18 5.99 10.99
C TYR A 139 -5.34 5.02 11.82
N PHE A 140 -4.20 4.56 11.28
CA PHE A 140 -3.29 3.67 12.02
C PHE A 140 -2.74 4.34 13.29
N LYS A 141 -2.49 5.66 13.26
CA LYS A 141 -2.12 6.41 14.47
C LYS A 141 -3.20 6.29 15.55
N LYS A 142 -4.49 6.48 15.20
CA LYS A 142 -5.61 6.30 16.13
C LYS A 142 -5.65 4.87 16.68
N MET A 143 -5.47 3.87 15.80
CA MET A 143 -5.48 2.45 16.20
C MET A 143 -4.35 2.10 17.18
N VAL A 144 -3.13 2.58 16.93
CA VAL A 144 -1.99 2.34 17.85
C VAL A 144 -2.26 2.98 19.21
N VAL A 145 -2.79 4.20 19.24
CA VAL A 145 -3.17 4.86 20.51
C VAL A 145 -4.24 4.07 21.24
N SER A 146 -5.34 3.71 20.57
CA SER A 146 -6.48 3.05 21.23
C SER A 146 -6.21 1.61 21.64
N THR A 147 -5.47 0.85 20.81
CA THR A 147 -5.23 -0.58 21.05
C THR A 147 -4.12 -0.83 22.07
N PHE A 148 -3.07 0.02 22.05
CA PHE A 148 -1.86 -0.21 22.85
C PHE A 148 -1.61 0.85 23.92
N ASN A 149 -2.51 1.84 24.05
CA ASN A 149 -2.35 3.00 24.93
C ASN A 149 -0.98 3.69 24.72
N TYR A 150 -0.50 3.73 23.47
CA TYR A 150 0.80 4.29 23.12
C TYR A 150 0.71 5.82 22.99
N PRO A 151 1.69 6.60 23.52
CA PRO A 151 1.64 8.06 23.51
C PRO A 151 1.53 8.64 22.09
N LYS A 152 0.51 9.46 21.87
CA LYS A 152 0.18 10.05 20.56
C LYS A 152 1.31 10.92 19.97
N ASP A 153 2.06 11.63 20.82
CA ASP A 153 3.19 12.48 20.47
C ASP A 153 4.43 11.70 20.02
N LYS A 154 4.51 10.42 20.38
CA LYS A 154 5.56 9.50 19.94
C LYS A 154 5.25 8.77 18.63
N ILE A 155 4.11 9.05 17.98
CA ILE A 155 3.71 8.42 16.73
C ILE A 155 3.88 9.39 15.57
N PHE A 156 4.72 9.01 14.62
CA PHE A 156 4.92 9.72 13.35
C PHE A 156 4.12 9.05 12.24
N VAL A 157 3.41 9.85 11.43
CA VAL A 157 2.68 9.33 10.26
C VAL A 157 3.59 9.49 9.04
N SER A 158 3.93 8.36 8.41
CA SER A 158 4.71 8.32 7.17
C SER A 158 4.02 7.40 6.16
N PRO A 159 3.49 7.93 5.06
CA PRO A 159 2.71 7.21 4.07
C PRO A 159 3.51 6.20 3.23
N SER A 160 4.14 5.20 3.85
CA SER A 160 4.80 4.06 3.20
C SER A 160 5.74 4.39 2.03
N GLY A 161 6.39 5.55 2.08
CA GLY A 161 7.31 6.04 1.05
C GLY A 161 6.67 6.85 -0.07
N GLY A 162 5.35 7.07 -0.02
CA GLY A 162 4.63 7.92 -0.96
C GLY A 162 4.53 7.41 -2.39
N VAL A 163 3.95 8.23 -3.26
CA VAL A 163 3.79 7.99 -4.70
C VAL A 163 4.99 8.55 -5.46
N ASN A 164 5.55 7.78 -6.36
CA ASN A 164 6.63 8.26 -7.23
C ASN A 164 6.07 9.00 -8.44
N ARG A 165 5.82 10.30 -8.29
CA ARG A 165 5.27 11.15 -9.36
C ARG A 165 6.24 11.47 -10.51
N GLU A 166 7.50 11.04 -10.42
CA GLU A 166 8.44 11.11 -11.56
C GLU A 166 8.12 10.06 -12.62
N ILE A 167 7.50 8.94 -12.22
CA ILE A 167 7.13 7.85 -13.12
C ILE A 167 5.60 7.65 -13.23
N LEU A 168 4.83 8.14 -12.25
CA LEU A 168 3.36 8.08 -12.22
C LEU A 168 2.83 9.51 -12.38
N TYR A 169 2.42 9.84 -13.58
CA TYR A 169 1.89 11.14 -14.00
C TYR A 169 0.86 10.94 -15.10
N PRO A 170 -0.02 11.92 -15.34
CA PRO A 170 -1.03 11.82 -16.39
C PRO A 170 -0.40 11.64 -17.76
N VAL A 171 -0.93 10.70 -18.54
CA VAL A 171 -0.63 10.50 -19.97
C VAL A 171 -1.93 10.71 -20.74
N ASP A 172 -1.87 11.20 -21.95
CA ASP A 172 -3.04 11.28 -22.81
C ASP A 172 -3.70 9.92 -22.95
N MET A 173 -5.04 9.87 -22.86
CA MET A 173 -5.78 8.60 -22.81
C MET A 173 -5.59 7.79 -24.08
N GLN A 174 -5.52 8.42 -25.26
CA GLN A 174 -5.37 7.72 -26.53
C GLN A 174 -3.95 7.18 -26.69
N GLU A 175 -2.95 7.96 -26.26
CA GLU A 175 -1.56 7.49 -26.19
C GLU A 175 -1.46 6.30 -25.23
N ALA A 176 -2.04 6.39 -24.03
CA ALA A 176 -2.01 5.33 -23.05
C ALA A 176 -2.69 4.05 -23.55
N ARG A 177 -3.83 4.16 -24.22
CA ARG A 177 -4.53 3.03 -24.86
C ARG A 177 -3.69 2.38 -25.94
N MET A 178 -3.09 3.15 -26.80
CA MET A 178 -2.19 2.64 -27.83
C MET A 178 -1.00 1.87 -27.22
N GLN A 179 -0.38 2.40 -26.17
CA GLN A 179 0.71 1.73 -25.45
C GLN A 179 0.29 0.42 -24.76
N CYS A 180 -0.95 0.35 -24.30
CA CYS A 180 -1.52 -0.84 -23.66
C CYS A 180 -2.17 -1.83 -24.64
N GLY A 181 -2.27 -1.49 -25.95
CA GLY A 181 -2.99 -2.29 -26.95
C GLY A 181 -4.47 -2.41 -26.65
N LEU A 182 -5.11 -1.28 -26.27
CA LEU A 182 -6.53 -1.18 -25.93
C LEU A 182 -7.33 -0.49 -27.05
N GLU A 183 -8.63 -0.75 -27.11
CA GLU A 183 -9.54 -0.12 -28.08
C GLU A 183 -9.68 1.39 -27.79
N SER A 184 -9.58 2.23 -28.82
CA SER A 184 -9.57 3.70 -28.68
C SER A 184 -10.90 4.29 -28.20
N ASP A 185 -12.03 3.69 -28.57
CA ASP A 185 -13.39 4.20 -28.37
C ASP A 185 -14.19 3.44 -27.31
N ALA A 186 -13.59 2.41 -26.67
CA ALA A 186 -14.24 1.67 -25.60
C ALA A 186 -14.28 2.45 -24.28
N PHE A 187 -15.28 2.18 -23.46
CA PHE A 187 -15.35 2.69 -22.10
C PHE A 187 -14.72 1.68 -21.12
N TYR A 188 -13.51 1.99 -20.66
CA TYR A 188 -12.78 1.10 -19.77
C TYR A 188 -13.02 1.39 -18.29
N ILE A 189 -13.41 0.35 -17.54
CA ILE A 189 -13.35 0.31 -16.09
C ILE A 189 -12.10 -0.47 -15.71
N GLY A 190 -11.21 0.12 -14.91
CA GLY A 190 -9.93 -0.46 -14.50
C GLY A 190 -9.96 -1.05 -13.09
N LEU A 191 -9.39 -2.24 -12.94
CA LEU A 191 -9.06 -2.89 -11.68
C LEU A 191 -7.57 -3.23 -11.70
N ILE A 192 -6.75 -2.46 -10.98
CA ILE A 192 -5.30 -2.57 -11.03
C ILE A 192 -4.76 -2.89 -9.63
N GLY A 193 -4.10 -4.04 -9.48
CA GLY A 193 -3.58 -4.45 -8.19
C GLY A 193 -3.47 -5.96 -8.00
N ARG A 194 -3.30 -6.38 -6.75
CA ARG A 194 -3.20 -7.80 -6.41
C ARG A 194 -4.59 -8.46 -6.42
N ILE A 195 -4.65 -9.65 -6.98
CA ILE A 195 -5.86 -10.50 -6.98
C ILE A 195 -5.73 -11.48 -5.79
N THR A 196 -6.05 -10.98 -4.61
CA THR A 196 -5.96 -11.70 -3.33
C THR A 196 -7.17 -11.35 -2.47
N ALA A 197 -7.45 -12.16 -1.45
CA ALA A 197 -8.56 -11.90 -0.51
C ALA A 197 -8.45 -10.51 0.12
N GLY A 198 -9.60 -9.87 0.29
CA GLY A 198 -9.73 -8.53 0.90
C GLY A 198 -9.32 -7.36 -0.03
N LYS A 199 -8.98 -7.63 -1.30
CA LYS A 199 -8.72 -6.58 -2.29
C LYS A 199 -9.96 -6.16 -3.09
N GLY A 200 -11.12 -6.77 -2.80
CA GLY A 200 -12.43 -6.38 -3.30
C GLY A 200 -12.63 -6.57 -4.80
N TRP A 201 -11.80 -7.42 -5.43
CA TRP A 201 -11.98 -7.73 -6.85
C TRP A 201 -13.30 -8.43 -7.12
N GLU A 202 -13.80 -9.25 -6.16
CA GLU A 202 -15.12 -9.91 -6.24
C GLU A 202 -16.25 -8.87 -6.33
N THR A 203 -16.24 -7.90 -5.39
CA THR A 203 -17.21 -6.79 -5.37
C THR A 203 -17.14 -5.98 -6.66
N ALA A 204 -15.92 -5.69 -7.14
CA ALA A 204 -15.74 -4.92 -8.37
C ALA A 204 -16.32 -5.61 -9.60
N ILE A 205 -16.04 -6.91 -9.82
CA ILE A 205 -16.57 -7.62 -11.01
C ILE A 205 -18.08 -7.82 -10.95
N ARG A 206 -18.66 -8.03 -9.75
CA ARG A 206 -20.13 -8.12 -9.60
C ARG A 206 -20.81 -6.79 -9.87
N ALA A 207 -20.26 -5.69 -9.37
CA ALA A 207 -20.76 -4.36 -9.70
C ALA A 207 -20.68 -4.06 -11.20
N VAL A 208 -19.58 -4.41 -11.88
CA VAL A 208 -19.47 -4.27 -13.35
C VAL A 208 -20.53 -5.12 -14.06
N LYS A 209 -20.86 -6.32 -13.55
CA LYS A 209 -21.95 -7.13 -14.08
C LYS A 209 -23.30 -6.42 -14.00
N LEU A 210 -23.61 -5.83 -12.85
CA LEU A 210 -24.85 -5.06 -12.67
C LEU A 210 -24.94 -3.85 -13.61
N VAL A 211 -23.81 -3.17 -13.85
CA VAL A 211 -23.74 -2.06 -14.82
C VAL A 211 -23.95 -2.56 -16.25
N GLN A 212 -23.32 -3.69 -16.62
CA GLN A 212 -23.48 -4.31 -17.95
C GLN A 212 -24.94 -4.69 -18.25
N GLU A 213 -25.66 -5.22 -17.26
CA GLU A 213 -27.06 -5.63 -17.39
C GLU A 213 -28.02 -4.47 -17.69
N LYS A 214 -27.72 -3.27 -17.22
CA LYS A 214 -28.49 -2.05 -17.53
C LYS A 214 -28.30 -1.58 -18.96
N LYS A 215 -27.37 -2.15 -19.74
CA LYS A 215 -27.10 -1.86 -21.16
C LYS A 215 -26.88 -0.36 -21.47
N CYS A 216 -26.53 0.46 -20.48
CA CYS A 216 -26.34 1.89 -20.68
C CYS A 216 -25.02 2.23 -21.43
N MET A 217 -24.12 1.25 -21.56
CA MET A 217 -22.79 1.43 -22.19
C MET A 217 -22.50 0.25 -23.13
N PRO A 218 -22.80 0.38 -24.44
CA PRO A 218 -22.67 -0.74 -25.39
C PRO A 218 -21.19 -1.20 -25.57
N ASN A 219 -20.23 -0.30 -25.42
CA ASN A 219 -18.78 -0.60 -25.56
C ASN A 219 -18.05 -0.62 -24.22
N LEU A 220 -18.68 -1.20 -23.18
CA LEU A 220 -18.10 -1.36 -21.86
C LEU A 220 -17.04 -2.46 -21.87
N LYS A 221 -15.85 -2.16 -21.34
CA LYS A 221 -14.73 -3.08 -21.14
C LYS A 221 -14.26 -3.05 -19.69
N LEU A 222 -13.80 -4.19 -19.21
CA LEU A 222 -13.17 -4.34 -17.90
C LEU A 222 -11.67 -4.64 -18.08
N LEU A 223 -10.81 -3.72 -17.70
CA LEU A 223 -9.36 -3.92 -17.70
C LEU A 223 -8.90 -4.37 -16.32
N ILE A 224 -8.33 -5.57 -16.24
CA ILE A 224 -7.73 -6.10 -15.00
C ILE A 224 -6.22 -6.21 -15.17
N VAL A 225 -5.45 -5.51 -14.35
CA VAL A 225 -3.98 -5.53 -14.37
C VAL A 225 -3.44 -6.02 -13.03
N GLY A 226 -2.66 -7.09 -13.06
CA GLY A 226 -2.07 -7.69 -11.86
C GLY A 226 -2.29 -9.19 -11.79
N GLY A 227 -2.11 -9.77 -10.62
CA GLY A 227 -2.27 -11.20 -10.36
C GLY A 227 -2.24 -11.49 -8.87
N GLY A 228 -2.32 -12.76 -8.50
CA GLY A 228 -2.30 -13.15 -7.08
C GLY A 228 -2.70 -14.60 -6.89
N ASP A 229 -2.86 -14.99 -5.64
CA ASP A 229 -3.23 -16.35 -5.24
C ASP A 229 -4.68 -16.72 -5.56
N GLN A 230 -5.54 -15.72 -5.84
CA GLN A 230 -6.94 -15.93 -6.24
C GLN A 230 -7.18 -15.79 -7.75
N GLU A 231 -6.15 -15.82 -8.59
CA GLU A 231 -6.29 -15.64 -10.04
C GLU A 231 -7.17 -16.70 -10.71
N GLU A 232 -7.08 -17.97 -10.26
CA GLU A 232 -7.95 -19.04 -10.76
C GLU A 232 -9.41 -18.86 -10.32
N LEU A 233 -9.64 -18.32 -9.12
CA LEU A 233 -10.98 -17.98 -8.66
C LEU A 233 -11.56 -16.84 -9.49
N LEU A 234 -10.77 -15.80 -9.76
CA LEU A 234 -11.17 -14.69 -10.64
C LEU A 234 -11.62 -15.21 -12.02
N LYS A 235 -10.85 -16.10 -12.65
CA LYS A 235 -11.21 -16.69 -13.95
C LYS A 235 -12.54 -17.43 -13.91
N LYS A 236 -12.80 -18.20 -12.85
CA LYS A 236 -14.08 -18.91 -12.64
C LYS A 236 -15.24 -17.92 -12.48
N GLU A 237 -15.08 -16.88 -11.67
CA GLU A 237 -16.12 -15.87 -11.43
C GLU A 237 -16.41 -15.04 -12.69
N LEU A 238 -15.42 -14.62 -13.47
CA LEU A 238 -15.62 -13.92 -14.74
C LEU A 238 -16.41 -14.78 -15.75
N LYS A 239 -16.18 -16.12 -15.77
CA LYS A 239 -16.96 -17.03 -16.59
C LYS A 239 -18.40 -17.14 -16.07
N ARG A 240 -18.59 -17.32 -14.76
CA ARG A 240 -19.92 -17.44 -14.10
C ARG A 240 -20.79 -16.20 -14.36
N LEU A 241 -20.18 -15.02 -14.29
CA LEU A 241 -20.85 -13.74 -14.51
C LEU A 241 -20.97 -13.35 -16.00
N SER A 242 -20.49 -14.19 -16.92
CA SER A 242 -20.48 -13.90 -18.36
C SER A 242 -19.74 -12.59 -18.74
N LEU A 243 -18.72 -12.23 -17.97
CA LEU A 243 -17.89 -11.04 -18.18
C LEU A 243 -16.65 -11.30 -19.05
N LYS A 244 -16.35 -12.55 -19.38
CA LYS A 244 -15.12 -12.92 -20.12
C LYS A 244 -14.99 -12.16 -21.44
N GLY A 245 -16.10 -11.94 -22.15
CA GLY A 245 -16.12 -11.26 -23.47
C GLY A 245 -15.77 -9.77 -23.43
N ILE A 246 -15.96 -9.12 -22.28
CA ILE A 246 -15.63 -7.70 -22.09
C ILE A 246 -14.37 -7.47 -21.24
N THR A 247 -13.74 -8.56 -20.74
CA THR A 247 -12.61 -8.45 -19.82
C THR A 247 -11.28 -8.63 -20.55
N GLU A 248 -10.42 -7.63 -20.38
CA GLU A 248 -9.04 -7.68 -20.78
C GLU A 248 -8.14 -7.85 -19.55
N LYS A 249 -7.43 -8.97 -19.48
CA LYS A 249 -6.53 -9.30 -18.37
C LYS A 249 -5.07 -9.11 -18.79
N ARG A 250 -4.33 -8.35 -17.97
CA ARG A 250 -2.89 -8.17 -18.10
C ARG A 250 -2.18 -8.66 -16.83
N SER A 251 -0.97 -9.18 -16.97
CA SER A 251 -0.11 -9.56 -15.84
C SER A 251 0.46 -8.34 -15.12
N PHE A 252 1.24 -8.56 -14.06
CA PHE A 252 2.02 -7.50 -13.44
C PHE A 252 2.97 -6.86 -14.44
N CYS A 253 3.08 -5.54 -14.36
CA CYS A 253 4.03 -4.74 -15.16
C CYS A 253 5.03 -4.00 -14.25
N ALA A 254 6.04 -3.41 -14.85
CA ALA A 254 6.96 -2.54 -14.12
C ALA A 254 6.22 -1.28 -13.62
N GLN A 255 6.62 -0.76 -12.44
CA GLN A 255 5.95 0.40 -11.84
C GLN A 255 5.90 1.62 -12.77
N LYS A 256 6.94 1.83 -13.59
CA LYS A 256 7.00 2.92 -14.57
C LYS A 256 5.94 2.83 -15.67
N ASP A 257 5.43 1.63 -15.94
CA ASP A 257 4.45 1.38 -17.01
C ASP A 257 3.01 1.46 -16.49
N LEU A 258 2.80 1.44 -15.16
CA LEU A 258 1.47 1.57 -14.54
C LEU A 258 0.75 2.85 -14.93
N LYS A 259 1.47 3.94 -15.22
CA LYS A 259 0.87 5.20 -15.67
C LYS A 259 0.02 5.03 -16.93
N TYR A 260 0.44 4.19 -17.86
CA TYR A 260 -0.32 3.93 -19.08
C TYR A 260 -1.63 3.20 -18.76
N TYR A 261 -1.60 2.20 -17.86
CA TYR A 261 -2.80 1.49 -17.45
C TYR A 261 -3.77 2.38 -16.66
N TYR A 262 -3.26 3.22 -15.73
CA TYR A 262 -4.12 4.17 -15.02
C TYR A 262 -4.70 5.21 -15.96
N SER A 263 -3.92 5.79 -16.87
CA SER A 263 -4.39 6.82 -17.78
C SER A 263 -5.27 6.29 -18.92
N SER A 264 -5.27 4.97 -19.21
CA SER A 264 -6.07 4.38 -20.29
C SER A 264 -7.53 4.14 -19.92
N VAL A 265 -7.87 4.14 -18.64
CA VAL A 265 -9.24 3.81 -18.18
C VAL A 265 -10.06 5.06 -17.88
N ASN A 266 -11.37 4.97 -18.14
CA ASN A 266 -12.31 6.05 -17.83
C ASN A 266 -12.61 6.14 -16.35
N LEU A 267 -12.69 4.98 -15.66
CA LEU A 267 -12.93 4.86 -14.23
C LEU A 267 -11.96 3.83 -13.64
N PHE A 268 -11.36 4.13 -12.50
CA PHE A 268 -10.58 3.19 -11.73
C PHE A 268 -11.34 2.78 -10.47
N LEU A 269 -11.53 1.47 -10.27
CA LEU A 269 -12.17 0.91 -9.08
C LEU A 269 -11.14 0.50 -8.05
N PHE A 270 -11.20 1.12 -6.89
CA PHE A 270 -10.41 0.74 -5.73
C PHE A 270 -11.32 0.17 -4.65
N ALA A 271 -11.71 -1.09 -4.81
CA ALA A 271 -12.74 -1.76 -4.01
C ALA A 271 -12.18 -2.48 -2.76
N SER A 272 -10.91 -2.24 -2.38
CA SER A 272 -10.25 -2.94 -1.29
C SER A 272 -11.02 -2.83 0.03
N GLU A 273 -11.19 -3.95 0.73
CA GLU A 273 -11.91 -3.98 2.02
C GLU A 273 -11.06 -3.48 3.18
N ASN A 274 -9.75 -3.72 3.10
CA ASN A 274 -8.81 -3.36 4.16
C ASN A 274 -7.52 -2.80 3.58
N GLU A 275 -7.23 -1.55 3.94
CA GLU A 275 -5.99 -0.87 3.58
C GLU A 275 -5.39 -0.14 4.78
N SER A 276 -4.08 -0.16 4.88
CA SER A 276 -3.37 0.67 5.86
C SER A 276 -3.29 2.13 5.42
N LEU A 277 -3.16 2.36 4.12
CA LEU A 277 -3.25 3.65 3.44
C LEU A 277 -3.91 3.49 2.06
N GLY A 278 -3.43 2.53 1.24
CA GLY A 278 -3.92 2.30 -0.11
C GLY A 278 -3.21 3.14 -1.16
N LEU A 279 -1.90 2.98 -1.30
CA LEU A 279 -1.10 3.72 -2.30
C LEU A 279 -1.63 3.60 -3.73
N VAL A 280 -2.26 2.48 -4.08
CA VAL A 280 -2.84 2.23 -5.41
C VAL A 280 -3.87 3.31 -5.81
N GLY A 281 -4.72 3.75 -4.87
CA GLY A 281 -5.65 4.85 -5.13
C GLY A 281 -4.93 6.19 -5.36
N LEU A 282 -3.89 6.47 -4.59
CA LEU A 282 -3.06 7.66 -4.78
C LEU A 282 -2.25 7.61 -6.07
N GLU A 283 -1.81 6.42 -6.50
CA GLU A 283 -1.13 6.20 -7.79
C GLU A 283 -2.08 6.49 -8.97
N ALA A 284 -3.32 6.01 -8.90
CA ALA A 284 -4.34 6.32 -9.89
C ALA A 284 -4.65 7.82 -9.94
N MET A 285 -4.82 8.46 -8.78
CA MET A 285 -5.01 9.92 -8.69
C MET A 285 -3.82 10.69 -9.26
N ALA A 286 -2.57 10.22 -9.04
CA ALA A 286 -1.37 10.84 -9.61
C ALA A 286 -1.31 10.75 -11.13
N CYS A 287 -1.96 9.76 -11.73
CA CYS A 287 -2.09 9.60 -13.18
C CYS A 287 -3.31 10.32 -13.77
N GLY A 288 -4.05 11.10 -12.97
CA GLY A 288 -5.22 11.86 -13.45
C GLY A 288 -6.43 10.98 -13.74
N THR A 289 -6.54 9.81 -13.12
CA THR A 289 -7.63 8.88 -13.34
C THR A 289 -8.80 9.19 -12.40
N PHE A 290 -10.03 9.15 -12.91
CA PHE A 290 -11.24 9.24 -12.07
C PHE A 290 -11.37 8.00 -11.20
N CYS A 291 -11.36 8.16 -9.88
CA CYS A 291 -11.33 7.07 -8.91
C CYS A 291 -12.71 6.86 -8.26
N ILE A 292 -13.11 5.59 -8.13
CA ILE A 292 -14.21 5.16 -7.25
C ILE A 292 -13.58 4.27 -6.17
N CYS A 293 -13.67 4.71 -4.92
CA CYS A 293 -12.96 4.11 -3.80
C CYS A 293 -13.93 3.52 -2.77
N SER A 294 -13.61 2.38 -2.20
CA SER A 294 -14.35 1.85 -1.06
C SER A 294 -14.14 2.73 0.18
N ASN A 295 -15.20 2.94 0.95
CA ASN A 295 -15.12 3.62 2.24
C ASN A 295 -14.53 2.68 3.29
N ASN A 296 -13.21 2.59 3.32
CA ASN A 296 -12.48 1.92 4.39
C ASN A 296 -11.51 2.91 5.06
N SER A 297 -11.12 2.56 6.28
CA SER A 297 -10.42 3.47 7.18
C SER A 297 -9.07 3.97 6.67
N GLY A 298 -8.33 3.15 5.92
CA GLY A 298 -7.05 3.55 5.33
C GLY A 298 -7.25 4.53 4.17
N ILE A 299 -8.15 4.20 3.24
CA ILE A 299 -8.48 5.00 2.05
C ILE A 299 -9.13 6.33 2.47
N ALA A 300 -10.06 6.31 3.44
CA ALA A 300 -10.72 7.52 3.96
C ALA A 300 -9.75 8.54 4.60
N THR A 301 -8.48 8.20 4.75
CA THR A 301 -7.45 9.15 5.18
C THR A 301 -7.20 10.25 4.13
N TYR A 302 -7.38 9.95 2.84
CA TYR A 302 -7.15 10.90 1.74
C TYR A 302 -8.32 11.01 0.77
N ALA A 303 -9.15 9.96 0.64
CA ALA A 303 -10.31 9.94 -0.24
C ALA A 303 -11.49 10.67 0.41
N ILE A 304 -12.09 11.62 -0.32
CA ILE A 304 -13.23 12.43 0.12
C ILE A 304 -14.27 12.38 -0.98
N HIS A 305 -15.45 11.83 -0.65
CA HIS A 305 -16.56 11.67 -1.58
C HIS A 305 -16.94 12.99 -2.25
N LYS A 306 -17.16 12.96 -3.58
CA LYS A 306 -17.50 14.11 -4.44
C LYS A 306 -16.47 15.25 -4.45
N LYS A 307 -15.35 15.08 -3.77
CA LYS A 307 -14.26 16.05 -3.79
C LYS A 307 -13.09 15.61 -4.67
N ASN A 308 -12.49 14.44 -4.39
CA ASN A 308 -11.35 13.90 -5.13
C ASN A 308 -11.55 12.47 -5.63
N CYS A 309 -12.68 11.87 -5.36
CA CYS A 309 -13.17 10.59 -5.85
C CYS A 309 -14.66 10.45 -5.56
N LEU A 310 -15.30 9.41 -6.10
CA LEU A 310 -16.56 8.91 -5.54
C LEU A 310 -16.25 7.77 -4.55
N MET A 311 -17.13 7.59 -3.56
CA MET A 311 -16.96 6.55 -2.55
C MET A 311 -18.23 5.72 -2.43
N PHE A 312 -18.06 4.43 -2.12
CA PHE A 312 -19.11 3.47 -1.85
C PHE A 312 -18.78 2.67 -0.58
N GLU A 313 -19.78 2.05 0.04
CA GLU A 313 -19.60 1.20 1.20
C GLU A 313 -18.83 -0.08 0.82
N LYS A 314 -17.78 -0.40 1.55
CA LYS A 314 -16.94 -1.56 1.28
C LYS A 314 -17.75 -2.86 1.24
N GLY A 315 -17.53 -3.67 0.22
CA GLY A 315 -18.21 -4.95 0.02
C GLY A 315 -19.63 -4.83 -0.54
N ASN A 316 -20.14 -3.62 -0.78
CA ASN A 316 -21.48 -3.38 -1.32
C ASN A 316 -21.40 -3.23 -2.86
N GLU A 317 -21.69 -4.31 -3.58
CA GLU A 317 -21.63 -4.36 -5.04
C GLU A 317 -22.74 -3.56 -5.72
N GLU A 318 -23.92 -3.49 -5.11
CA GLU A 318 -25.05 -2.72 -5.60
C GLU A 318 -24.75 -1.22 -5.56
N GLN A 319 -24.28 -0.73 -4.41
CA GLN A 319 -23.90 0.68 -4.27
C GLN A 319 -22.71 1.03 -5.17
N LEU A 320 -21.75 0.11 -5.35
CA LEU A 320 -20.66 0.33 -6.30
C LEU A 320 -21.19 0.45 -7.74
N ALA A 321 -22.15 -0.38 -8.16
CA ALA A 321 -22.78 -0.27 -9.47
C ALA A 321 -23.55 1.05 -9.65
N GLU A 322 -24.25 1.51 -8.62
CA GLU A 322 -24.90 2.82 -8.62
C GLU A 322 -23.88 3.96 -8.74
N THR A 323 -22.78 3.88 -7.98
CA THR A 323 -21.69 4.87 -8.02
C THR A 323 -20.99 4.89 -9.38
N ILE A 324 -20.83 3.74 -10.05
CA ILE A 324 -20.32 3.67 -11.43
C ILE A 324 -21.28 4.39 -12.38
N ASN A 325 -22.59 4.14 -12.27
CA ASN A 325 -23.59 4.83 -13.12
C ASN A 325 -23.64 6.34 -12.83
N GLU A 326 -23.52 6.78 -11.57
CA GLU A 326 -23.36 8.20 -11.20
C GLU A 326 -22.14 8.80 -11.91
N ALA A 327 -20.98 8.12 -11.86
CA ALA A 327 -19.77 8.57 -12.53
C ALA A 327 -19.92 8.63 -14.05
N ILE A 328 -20.65 7.70 -14.68
CA ILE A 328 -20.90 7.69 -16.12
C ILE A 328 -21.75 8.92 -16.50
N ALA A 329 -22.83 9.18 -15.77
CA ALA A 329 -23.78 10.25 -16.04
C ALA A 329 -23.29 11.65 -15.62
N MET A 330 -22.24 11.73 -14.83
CA MET A 330 -21.70 12.99 -14.27
C MET A 330 -21.25 13.95 -15.38
N PRO A 331 -21.52 15.26 -15.27
CA PRO A 331 -21.01 16.28 -16.21
C PRO A 331 -19.50 16.31 -16.31
N ASN A 332 -18.95 16.54 -17.50
CA ASN A 332 -17.52 16.53 -17.74
C ASN A 332 -16.75 17.53 -16.87
N GLU A 333 -17.31 18.71 -16.61
CA GLU A 333 -16.66 19.73 -15.77
C GLU A 333 -16.56 19.27 -14.32
N GLU A 334 -17.56 18.61 -13.78
CA GLU A 334 -17.52 18.01 -12.44
C GLU A 334 -16.48 16.89 -12.35
N LYS A 335 -16.41 16.00 -13.37
CA LYS A 335 -15.37 14.96 -13.46
C LYS A 335 -13.96 15.58 -13.46
N LYS A 336 -13.74 16.62 -14.26
CA LYS A 336 -12.44 17.31 -14.34
C LYS A 336 -12.05 17.90 -12.98
N GLN A 337 -13.00 18.52 -12.26
CA GLN A 337 -12.74 19.09 -10.95
C GLN A 337 -12.35 18.00 -9.92
N ILE A 338 -13.04 16.86 -9.93
CA ILE A 338 -12.73 15.71 -9.05
C ILE A 338 -11.34 15.16 -9.39
N ILE A 339 -11.01 15.00 -10.66
CA ILE A 339 -9.69 14.55 -11.12
C ILE A 339 -8.59 15.53 -10.68
N GLN A 340 -8.81 16.84 -10.85
CA GLN A 340 -7.85 17.86 -10.43
C GLN A 340 -7.61 17.82 -8.92
N ASN A 341 -8.65 17.70 -8.12
CA ASN A 341 -8.53 17.54 -6.67
C ASN A 341 -7.81 16.21 -6.30
N GLY A 342 -7.98 15.16 -7.11
CA GLY A 342 -7.24 13.90 -7.00
C GLY A 342 -5.74 14.09 -7.22
N LEU A 343 -5.35 14.80 -8.27
CA LEU A 343 -3.95 15.16 -8.57
C LEU A 343 -3.31 15.97 -7.43
N GLU A 344 -4.02 16.94 -6.88
CA GLU A 344 -3.56 17.74 -5.74
C GLU A 344 -3.43 16.89 -4.47
N THR A 345 -4.36 15.94 -4.28
CA THR A 345 -4.25 14.97 -3.19
C THR A 345 -3.00 14.11 -3.34
N ALA A 346 -2.77 13.51 -4.51
CA ALA A 346 -1.59 12.70 -4.77
C ALA A 346 -0.28 13.50 -4.61
N ALA A 347 -0.27 14.81 -4.92
CA ALA A 347 0.88 15.68 -4.75
C ALA A 347 1.34 15.78 -3.28
N ARG A 348 0.40 15.78 -2.34
CA ARG A 348 0.71 15.79 -0.89
C ARG A 348 1.36 14.48 -0.42
N TYR A 349 1.16 13.41 -1.17
CA TYR A 349 1.76 12.08 -0.92
C TYR A 349 2.95 11.79 -1.85
N ASP A 350 3.50 12.82 -2.51
CA ASP A 350 4.68 12.66 -3.36
C ASP A 350 5.86 12.08 -2.56
N ARG A 351 6.56 11.13 -3.17
CA ARG A 351 7.74 10.50 -2.57
C ARG A 351 8.78 11.52 -2.08
N LYS A 352 8.97 12.63 -2.79
CA LYS A 352 9.93 13.68 -2.40
C LYS A 352 9.52 14.35 -1.08
N VAL A 353 8.22 14.65 -0.92
CA VAL A 353 7.66 15.23 0.30
C VAL A 353 7.83 14.24 1.46
N ILE A 354 7.36 13.00 1.26
CA ILE A 354 7.41 11.96 2.30
C ILE A 354 8.84 11.62 2.69
N SER A 355 9.78 11.61 1.73
CA SER A 355 11.21 11.39 2.00
C SER A 355 11.81 12.49 2.87
N LYS A 356 11.49 13.74 2.57
CA LYS A 356 11.94 14.90 3.35
C LYS A 356 11.42 14.82 4.79
N ASP A 357 10.13 14.49 4.96
CA ASP A 357 9.51 14.38 6.28
C ASP A 357 10.14 13.23 7.09
N LEU A 358 10.40 12.09 6.46
CA LEU A 358 11.06 10.94 7.10
C LEU A 358 12.50 11.29 7.53
N LEU A 359 13.26 12.00 6.70
CA LEU A 359 14.60 12.47 7.04
C LEU A 359 14.57 13.47 8.20
N CYS A 360 13.63 14.41 8.17
CA CYS A 360 13.44 15.39 9.26
C CYS A 360 13.15 14.66 10.59
N PHE A 361 12.26 13.65 10.56
CA PHE A 361 11.96 12.80 11.73
C PHE A 361 13.21 12.14 12.30
N PHE A 362 14.03 11.47 11.47
CA PHE A 362 15.26 10.81 11.96
C PHE A 362 16.32 11.82 12.40
N ASN A 363 16.45 12.97 11.76
CA ASN A 363 17.36 14.04 12.19
C ASN A 363 16.96 14.54 13.58
N THR A 364 15.68 14.81 13.82
CA THR A 364 15.18 15.26 15.14
C THR A 364 15.37 14.17 16.21
N LEU A 365 15.17 12.91 15.87
CA LEU A 365 15.30 11.82 16.83
C LEU A 365 16.76 11.56 17.26
N LEU A 366 17.72 11.75 16.35
CA LEU A 366 19.10 11.30 16.53
C LEU A 366 20.08 12.46 16.84
N ASN A 367 19.65 13.70 16.81
CA ASN A 367 20.41 14.86 17.31
C ASN A 367 20.17 15.04 18.79
#